data_e0ac530489f56f456d2946be24887dfb
#
_entry.id   e0ac530489f56f456d2946be24887dfb
#
_cell.length_a   1.000
_cell.length_b   1.000
_cell.length_c   1.000
_cell.angle_alpha   90.00
_cell.angle_beta   90.00
_cell.angle_gamma   90.00
#
_symmetry.space_group_name_H-M   'P 1'
#
loop_
_entity.id
_entity.type
_entity.pdbx_description
1 polymer ?
#
loop_
_entity_poly.entity_id
_entity_poly.type
_entity_poly.pdbx_seq_one_letter_code
_entity_poly.pdbx_strand_id
1 'polypeptide(L)'
;MMSKLACLIAATLAFTFALALPAHAQENAAEPEGYRTDNYRAPAPATLAGARVLATGEAEAIWRAGAGVFIDVLPHAPKPQNLPAGTIWREKPRLNIPGSIWLPDTGYGTLAAATEAYLRHGLARASGGNSATLLVIYCLTDCWMSWNAAKRALSYGYRNVAWYPEGTDGWQRADLPVAESQPEPRAGEESSSPR
;
A
#
# COMPACT_ATOMS: atom_id res chain seq x y z
N MET A 1 -63.67 16.68 58.41
CA MET A 1 -63.43 17.60 57.34
C MET A 1 -62.02 17.27 56.76
N MET A 2 -62.04 16.66 55.61
CA MET A 2 -60.81 16.13 54.95
C MET A 2 -60.28 17.15 53.95
N SER A 3 -59.05 17.63 54.13
CA SER A 3 -58.37 18.49 53.16
C SER A 3 -57.40 17.65 52.31
N LYS A 4 -57.63 17.59 51.00
CA LYS A 4 -56.83 16.88 50.01
C LYS A 4 -55.67 17.75 49.57
N LEU A 5 -54.43 17.32 49.84
CA LEU A 5 -53.20 17.96 49.35
C LEU A 5 -52.84 17.31 48.01
N ALA A 6 -52.95 18.05 46.93
CA ALA A 6 -52.56 17.61 45.62
C ALA A 6 -51.06 17.90 45.39
N CYS A 7 -50.29 16.84 45.17
CA CYS A 7 -48.85 16.93 44.83
C CYS A 7 -48.68 17.03 43.30
N LEU A 8 -48.26 18.19 42.80
CA LEU A 8 -47.88 18.39 41.40
C LEU A 8 -46.43 17.94 41.20
N ILE A 9 -46.24 16.90 40.45
CA ILE A 9 -44.92 16.46 39.99
C ILE A 9 -44.70 17.11 38.64
N ALA A 10 -43.79 18.09 38.59
CA ALA A 10 -43.30 18.69 37.33
C ALA A 10 -42.17 17.82 36.79
N ALA A 11 -42.43 17.11 35.69
CA ALA A 11 -41.41 16.34 34.97
C ALA A 11 -40.67 17.31 34.00
N THR A 12 -39.42 17.63 34.33
CA THR A 12 -38.53 18.39 33.43
C THR A 12 -37.89 17.43 32.43
N LEU A 13 -38.31 17.51 31.16
CA LEU A 13 -37.66 16.80 30.04
C LEU A 13 -36.37 17.53 29.68
N ALA A 14 -35.21 17.00 30.04
CA ALA A 14 -33.92 17.48 29.57
C ALA A 14 -33.67 16.97 28.14
N PHE A 15 -33.78 17.87 27.16
CA PHE A 15 -33.49 17.60 25.77
C PHE A 15 -31.97 17.71 25.56
N THR A 16 -31.25 16.59 25.55
CA THR A 16 -29.82 16.55 25.23
C THR A 16 -29.64 16.72 23.73
N PHE A 17 -29.23 17.89 23.32
CA PHE A 17 -28.84 18.19 21.95
C PHE A 17 -27.43 17.58 21.70
N ALA A 18 -27.38 16.42 21.08
CA ALA A 18 -26.10 15.83 20.65
C ALA A 18 -25.56 16.64 19.48
N LEU A 19 -24.52 17.45 19.69
CA LEU A 19 -23.76 18.06 18.62
C LEU A 19 -23.02 16.96 17.84
N ALA A 20 -23.56 16.59 16.69
CA ALA A 20 -22.84 15.79 15.71
C ALA A 20 -21.71 16.65 15.12
N LEU A 21 -20.48 16.38 15.52
CA LEU A 21 -19.31 16.96 14.86
C LEU A 21 -19.27 16.46 13.42
N PRO A 22 -19.07 17.34 12.42
CA PRO A 22 -18.90 16.88 11.05
C PRO A 22 -17.68 15.96 10.99
N ALA A 23 -17.87 14.71 10.59
CA ALA A 23 -16.79 13.84 10.21
C ALA A 23 -16.11 14.50 9.00
N HIS A 24 -14.88 14.99 9.18
CA HIS A 24 -14.08 15.44 8.05
C HIS A 24 -13.83 14.22 7.18
N ALA A 25 -14.58 14.08 6.10
CA ALA A 25 -14.27 13.16 5.04
C ALA A 25 -12.89 13.58 4.53
N GLN A 26 -11.89 12.70 4.71
CA GLN A 26 -10.56 12.91 4.17
C GLN A 26 -10.72 12.97 2.65
N GLU A 27 -10.55 14.16 2.06
CA GLU A 27 -10.63 14.33 0.62
C GLU A 27 -9.51 13.48 0.00
N ASN A 28 -9.91 12.37 -0.62
CA ASN A 28 -8.97 11.55 -1.37
C ASN A 28 -8.46 12.36 -2.57
N ALA A 29 -7.16 12.26 -2.83
CA ALA A 29 -6.57 12.89 -4.00
C ALA A 29 -7.25 12.37 -5.27
N ALA A 30 -7.46 13.26 -6.26
CA ALA A 30 -7.96 12.85 -7.56
C ALA A 30 -6.92 12.01 -8.31
N GLU A 31 -7.37 11.07 -9.13
CA GLU A 31 -6.47 10.33 -10.01
C GLU A 31 -5.84 11.28 -11.05
N PRO A 32 -4.50 11.38 -11.12
CA PRO A 32 -3.86 12.16 -12.19
C PRO A 32 -3.87 11.38 -13.51
N GLU A 33 -3.87 12.09 -14.63
CA GLU A 33 -3.71 11.47 -15.95
C GLU A 33 -2.36 10.73 -16.08
N GLY A 34 -1.29 11.35 -15.58
CA GLY A 34 0.06 10.81 -15.58
C GLY A 34 0.40 10.02 -14.32
N TYR A 35 1.69 9.98 -14.02
CA TYR A 35 2.23 9.41 -12.80
C TYR A 35 2.53 10.53 -11.80
N ARG A 36 2.42 10.22 -10.52
CA ARG A 36 2.90 11.09 -9.45
C ARG A 36 4.41 11.15 -9.48
N THR A 37 4.99 12.38 -9.49
CA THR A 37 6.45 12.58 -9.64
C THR A 37 7.13 13.16 -8.40
N ASP A 38 6.36 13.57 -7.40
CA ASP A 38 6.84 14.17 -6.16
C ASP A 38 5.98 13.74 -4.95
N ASN A 39 6.34 14.15 -3.74
CA ASN A 39 5.56 13.93 -2.52
C ASN A 39 4.95 12.52 -2.46
N TYR A 40 5.78 11.51 -2.68
CA TYR A 40 5.33 10.12 -2.76
C TYR A 40 4.73 9.59 -1.46
N ARG A 41 4.97 10.26 -0.33
CA ARG A 41 4.40 9.97 0.99
C ARG A 41 3.32 10.99 1.31
N ALA A 42 2.19 10.88 0.63
CA ALA A 42 1.02 11.74 0.76
C ALA A 42 -0.24 10.90 0.51
N PRO A 43 -1.43 11.36 0.96
CA PRO A 43 -2.68 10.68 0.67
C PRO A 43 -2.81 10.38 -0.82
N ALA A 44 -3.04 9.10 -1.13
CA ALA A 44 -3.24 8.62 -2.49
C ALA A 44 -4.73 8.66 -2.87
N PRO A 45 -5.10 8.55 -4.16
CA PRO A 45 -6.48 8.41 -4.59
C PRO A 45 -7.18 7.23 -3.93
N ALA A 46 -8.51 7.27 -3.82
CA ALA A 46 -9.29 6.12 -3.38
C ALA A 46 -9.41 5.04 -4.48
N THR A 47 -9.09 5.41 -5.72
CA THR A 47 -9.29 4.56 -6.91
C THR A 47 -8.03 4.50 -7.77
N LEU A 48 -8.00 3.52 -8.66
CA LEU A 48 -7.06 3.43 -9.78
C LEU A 48 -7.81 2.83 -10.96
N ALA A 49 -8.05 3.63 -11.98
CA ALA A 49 -8.79 3.23 -13.16
C ALA A 49 -8.18 1.97 -13.79
N GLY A 50 -9.00 0.94 -13.95
CA GLY A 50 -8.58 -0.35 -14.50
C GLY A 50 -8.01 -1.35 -13.48
N ALA A 51 -7.76 -0.96 -12.24
CA ALA A 51 -7.36 -1.88 -11.17
C ALA A 51 -8.48 -2.07 -10.14
N ARG A 52 -8.47 -3.22 -9.47
CA ARG A 52 -9.25 -3.41 -8.26
C ARG A 52 -8.49 -2.83 -7.07
N VAL A 53 -9.14 -1.97 -6.27
CA VAL A 53 -8.57 -1.48 -5.02
C VAL A 53 -8.95 -2.45 -3.91
N LEU A 54 -8.00 -2.88 -3.10
CA LEU A 54 -8.20 -3.85 -2.04
C LEU A 54 -8.14 -3.21 -0.67
N ALA A 55 -9.11 -3.53 0.18
CA ALA A 55 -8.97 -3.38 1.62
C ALA A 55 -8.09 -4.51 2.19
N THR A 56 -7.57 -4.34 3.41
CA THR A 56 -6.69 -5.31 4.06
C THR A 56 -7.29 -6.72 4.13
N GLY A 57 -8.57 -6.85 4.50
CA GLY A 57 -9.22 -8.17 4.58
C GLY A 57 -9.35 -8.88 3.22
N GLU A 58 -9.53 -8.12 2.12
CA GLU A 58 -9.54 -8.68 0.78
C GLU A 58 -8.15 -9.15 0.33
N ALA A 59 -7.12 -8.33 0.64
CA ALA A 59 -5.74 -8.70 0.38
C ALA A 59 -5.34 -9.96 1.16
N GLU A 60 -5.71 -10.05 2.44
CA GLU A 60 -5.51 -11.25 3.28
C GLU A 60 -6.18 -12.49 2.67
N ALA A 61 -7.43 -12.38 2.25
CA ALA A 61 -8.16 -13.50 1.65
C ALA A 61 -7.46 -14.02 0.39
N ILE A 62 -6.98 -13.12 -0.48
CA ILE A 62 -6.22 -13.47 -1.69
C ILE A 62 -4.90 -14.15 -1.32
N TRP A 63 -4.19 -13.61 -0.33
CA TRP A 63 -2.90 -14.15 0.13
C TRP A 63 -3.07 -15.56 0.71
N ARG A 64 -4.04 -15.76 1.62
CA ARG A 64 -4.31 -17.08 2.22
C ARG A 64 -4.72 -18.12 1.19
N ALA A 65 -5.45 -17.71 0.16
CA ALA A 65 -5.86 -18.58 -0.92
C ALA A 65 -4.75 -18.86 -1.97
N GLY A 66 -3.60 -18.16 -1.90
CA GLY A 66 -2.58 -18.21 -2.95
C GLY A 66 -3.12 -17.80 -4.32
N ALA A 67 -4.15 -16.94 -4.35
CA ALA A 67 -4.90 -16.59 -5.55
C ALA A 67 -4.30 -15.42 -6.34
N GLY A 68 -3.19 -14.83 -5.87
CA GLY A 68 -2.53 -13.71 -6.53
C GLY A 68 -1.05 -13.63 -6.16
N VAL A 69 -0.28 -12.97 -6.99
CA VAL A 69 1.13 -12.68 -6.74
C VAL A 69 1.26 -11.29 -6.15
N PHE A 70 1.82 -11.21 -4.95
CA PHE A 70 2.03 -9.96 -4.24
C PHE A 70 3.36 -9.34 -4.66
N ILE A 71 3.34 -8.04 -4.99
CA ILE A 71 4.49 -7.29 -5.49
C ILE A 71 4.67 -6.04 -4.63
N ASP A 72 5.74 -6.05 -3.87
CA ASP A 72 6.18 -4.89 -3.09
C ASP A 72 7.06 -4.00 -3.96
N VAL A 73 6.76 -2.70 -3.99
CA VAL A 73 7.52 -1.72 -4.76
C VAL A 73 8.14 -0.64 -3.88
N LEU A 74 8.21 -0.87 -2.56
CA LEU A 74 8.86 0.08 -1.66
C LEU A 74 10.33 0.24 -2.06
N PRO A 75 10.82 1.48 -2.20
CA PRO A 75 12.21 1.74 -2.50
C PRO A 75 13.17 1.23 -1.44
N HIS A 76 14.42 1.05 -1.81
CA HIS A 76 15.51 0.95 -0.86
C HIS A 76 15.55 2.16 0.07
N ALA A 77 15.85 1.93 1.34
CA ALA A 77 16.08 3.03 2.27
C ALA A 77 17.34 3.79 1.87
N PRO A 78 17.27 5.12 1.67
CA PRO A 78 18.46 5.87 1.32
C PRO A 78 19.47 5.84 2.47
N LYS A 79 20.76 5.72 2.13
CA LYS A 79 21.82 5.87 3.10
C LYS A 79 21.77 7.30 3.67
N PRO A 80 21.73 7.48 5.00
CA PRO A 80 21.76 8.80 5.60
C PRO A 80 23.02 9.59 5.17
N GLN A 81 22.85 10.86 4.81
CA GLN A 81 23.94 11.68 4.28
C GLN A 81 24.97 12.08 5.33
N ASN A 82 24.56 12.18 6.61
CA ASN A 82 25.37 12.73 7.71
C ASN A 82 25.86 11.63 8.67
N LEU A 83 26.33 10.52 8.16
CA LEU A 83 26.92 9.49 9.00
C LEU A 83 28.34 9.90 9.43
N PRO A 84 28.73 9.68 10.70
CA PRO A 84 30.10 9.88 11.15
C PRO A 84 31.10 9.10 10.30
N ALA A 85 32.29 9.64 10.10
CA ALA A 85 33.35 8.96 9.37
C ALA A 85 33.64 7.59 9.99
N GLY A 86 33.76 6.56 9.16
CA GLY A 86 33.98 5.17 9.59
C GLY A 86 32.71 4.41 9.99
N THR A 87 31.52 5.04 9.97
CA THR A 87 30.27 4.33 10.25
C THR A 87 29.95 3.34 9.13
N ILE A 88 29.81 2.07 9.48
CA ILE A 88 29.28 1.05 8.58
C ILE A 88 27.77 1.15 8.61
N TRP A 89 27.19 1.70 7.54
CA TRP A 89 25.74 1.71 7.37
C TRP A 89 25.28 0.39 6.74
N ARG A 90 24.24 -0.19 7.32
CA ARG A 90 23.53 -1.34 6.74
C ARG A 90 22.07 -0.97 6.59
N GLU A 91 21.52 -1.24 5.43
CA GLU A 91 20.08 -1.11 5.22
C GLU A 91 19.34 -2.04 6.18
N LYS A 92 18.22 -1.56 6.72
CA LYS A 92 17.34 -2.43 7.52
C LYS A 92 16.70 -3.45 6.59
N PRO A 93 16.55 -4.71 7.03
CA PRO A 93 15.81 -5.70 6.26
C PRO A 93 14.42 -5.21 5.89
N ARG A 94 14.01 -5.42 4.67
CA ARG A 94 12.61 -5.19 4.25
C ARG A 94 11.74 -6.30 4.80
N LEU A 95 10.77 -5.93 5.64
CA LEU A 95 9.70 -6.83 6.07
C LEU A 95 8.49 -6.60 5.16
N ASN A 96 8.12 -7.60 4.38
CA ASN A 96 6.96 -7.54 3.49
C ASN A 96 5.95 -8.65 3.76
N ILE A 97 4.86 -8.69 2.99
CA ILE A 97 3.87 -9.77 3.04
C ILE A 97 4.55 -11.06 2.60
N PRO A 98 4.48 -12.16 3.37
CA PRO A 98 5.21 -13.38 3.05
C PRO A 98 4.91 -13.91 1.66
N GLY A 99 5.95 -14.27 0.91
CA GLY A 99 5.86 -14.73 -0.48
C GLY A 99 5.76 -13.62 -1.53
N SER A 100 5.83 -12.34 -1.12
CA SER A 100 5.90 -11.24 -2.07
C SER A 100 7.24 -11.20 -2.82
N ILE A 101 7.17 -10.74 -4.05
CA ILE A 101 8.33 -10.34 -4.85
C ILE A 101 8.60 -8.86 -4.58
N TRP A 102 9.83 -8.52 -4.18
CA TRP A 102 10.21 -7.13 -3.94
C TRP A 102 10.94 -6.56 -5.14
N LEU A 103 10.32 -5.52 -5.75
CA LEU A 103 10.84 -4.78 -6.90
C LEU A 103 11.12 -3.33 -6.47
N PRO A 104 12.20 -3.06 -5.71
CA PRO A 104 12.48 -1.73 -5.20
C PRO A 104 12.66 -0.71 -6.31
N ASP A 105 12.36 0.57 -5.98
CA ASP A 105 12.58 1.75 -6.82
C ASP A 105 11.72 1.82 -8.09
N THR A 106 10.79 0.89 -8.31
CA THR A 106 9.99 0.79 -9.54
C THR A 106 8.72 1.62 -9.55
N GLY A 107 8.39 2.25 -8.41
CA GLY A 107 7.17 3.06 -8.25
C GLY A 107 7.36 4.56 -8.48
N TYR A 108 8.53 5.04 -8.78
CA TYR A 108 8.76 6.47 -9.07
C TYR A 108 8.00 6.92 -10.31
N GLY A 109 7.57 8.19 -10.34
CA GLY A 109 6.82 8.76 -11.46
C GLY A 109 7.60 8.75 -12.77
N THR A 110 8.89 9.03 -12.72
CA THR A 110 9.81 8.90 -13.84
C THR A 110 10.78 7.76 -13.55
N LEU A 111 10.90 6.82 -14.47
CA LEU A 111 11.84 5.70 -14.36
C LEU A 111 12.95 5.85 -15.40
N ALA A 112 14.18 5.59 -14.99
CA ALA A 112 15.26 5.34 -15.95
C ALA A 112 14.96 4.05 -16.73
N ALA A 113 15.43 3.95 -17.96
CA ALA A 113 15.17 2.79 -18.82
C ALA A 113 15.55 1.45 -18.18
N ALA A 114 16.65 1.40 -17.44
CA ALA A 114 17.06 0.18 -16.72
C ALA A 114 16.08 -0.21 -15.61
N THR A 115 15.52 0.77 -14.87
CA THR A 115 14.53 0.51 -13.82
C THR A 115 13.18 0.11 -14.41
N GLU A 116 12.80 0.71 -15.53
CA GLU A 116 11.60 0.29 -16.25
C GLU A 116 11.72 -1.15 -16.78
N ALA A 117 12.88 -1.49 -17.37
CA ALA A 117 13.17 -2.85 -17.82
C ALA A 117 13.13 -3.85 -16.64
N TYR A 118 13.67 -3.46 -15.49
CA TYR A 118 13.63 -4.25 -14.28
C TYR A 118 12.18 -4.51 -13.81
N LEU A 119 11.33 -3.49 -13.78
CA LEU A 119 9.91 -3.65 -13.46
C LEU A 119 9.22 -4.60 -14.45
N ARG A 120 9.41 -4.40 -15.76
CA ARG A 120 8.81 -5.25 -16.78
C ARG A 120 9.23 -6.71 -16.63
N HIS A 121 10.52 -6.95 -16.39
CA HIS A 121 11.05 -8.30 -16.17
C HIS A 121 10.48 -8.93 -14.90
N GLY A 122 10.46 -8.20 -13.79
CA GLY A 122 9.89 -8.67 -12.52
C GLY A 122 8.41 -9.03 -12.64
N LEU A 123 7.61 -8.19 -13.31
CA LEU A 123 6.19 -8.47 -13.55
C LEU A 123 6.00 -9.69 -14.47
N ALA A 124 6.83 -9.85 -15.51
CA ALA A 124 6.77 -11.00 -16.40
C ALA A 124 7.11 -12.31 -15.66
N ARG A 125 8.14 -12.31 -14.82
CA ARG A 125 8.47 -13.46 -13.96
C ARG A 125 7.34 -13.76 -12.97
N ALA A 126 6.84 -12.75 -12.27
CA ALA A 126 5.75 -12.86 -11.30
C ALA A 126 4.48 -13.47 -11.91
N SER A 127 4.16 -13.09 -13.12
CA SER A 127 2.95 -13.57 -13.84
C SER A 127 3.16 -14.87 -14.61
N GLY A 128 4.39 -15.36 -14.74
CA GLY A 128 4.73 -16.43 -15.68
C GLY A 128 4.45 -16.05 -17.14
N GLY A 129 4.51 -14.75 -17.47
CA GLY A 129 4.17 -14.21 -18.79
C GLY A 129 2.67 -14.12 -19.08
N ASN A 130 1.80 -14.52 -18.16
CA ASN A 130 0.35 -14.49 -18.34
C ASN A 130 -0.24 -13.16 -17.87
N SER A 131 -0.74 -12.34 -18.77
CA SER A 131 -1.35 -11.04 -18.46
C SER A 131 -2.66 -11.13 -17.64
N ALA A 132 -3.23 -12.31 -17.47
CA ALA A 132 -4.44 -12.55 -16.68
C ALA A 132 -4.13 -12.98 -15.23
N THR A 133 -2.87 -13.22 -14.89
CA THR A 133 -2.46 -13.50 -13.49
C THR A 133 -2.80 -12.30 -12.61
N LEU A 134 -3.41 -12.55 -11.45
CA LEU A 134 -3.71 -11.50 -10.49
C LEU A 134 -2.40 -11.00 -9.86
N LEU A 135 -2.08 -9.74 -10.11
CA LEU A 135 -0.95 -9.02 -9.53
C LEU A 135 -1.48 -8.06 -8.46
N VAL A 136 -1.08 -8.25 -7.21
CA VAL A 136 -1.43 -7.38 -6.08
C VAL A 136 -0.23 -6.48 -5.79
N ILE A 137 -0.32 -5.22 -6.18
CA ILE A 137 0.78 -4.25 -6.05
C ILE A 137 0.58 -3.37 -4.83
N TYR A 138 1.61 -3.25 -4.01
CA TYR A 138 1.55 -2.51 -2.75
C TYR A 138 2.90 -1.90 -2.36
N CYS A 139 2.92 -1.05 -1.33
CA CYS A 139 4.10 -0.58 -0.59
C CYS A 139 3.77 -0.30 0.89
N LEU A 140 3.55 0.94 1.27
CA LEU A 140 3.09 1.39 2.60
C LEU A 140 1.78 2.17 2.45
N THR A 141 1.11 2.48 3.56
CA THR A 141 0.01 3.44 3.56
C THR A 141 0.50 4.81 3.07
N ASP A 142 -0.35 5.56 2.37
CA ASP A 142 -0.03 6.88 1.80
C ASP A 142 1.25 6.88 0.94
N CYS A 143 1.37 5.89 0.10
CA CYS A 143 2.53 5.70 -0.77
C CYS A 143 2.12 5.63 -2.24
N TRP A 144 2.35 6.73 -2.97
CA TRP A 144 2.04 6.83 -4.38
C TRP A 144 2.83 5.89 -5.30
N MET A 145 3.93 5.33 -4.80
CA MET A 145 4.75 4.44 -5.62
C MET A 145 4.01 3.17 -6.00
N SER A 146 3.21 2.59 -5.10
CA SER A 146 2.40 1.42 -5.45
C SER A 146 1.27 1.77 -6.43
N TRP A 147 0.68 2.96 -6.32
CA TRP A 147 -0.29 3.46 -7.29
C TRP A 147 0.33 3.60 -8.69
N ASN A 148 1.49 4.26 -8.77
CA ASN A 148 2.24 4.41 -10.02
C ASN A 148 2.62 3.06 -10.65
N ALA A 149 3.14 2.12 -9.84
CA ALA A 149 3.55 0.81 -10.33
C ALA A 149 2.34 -0.01 -10.83
N ALA A 150 1.20 0.03 -10.13
CA ALA A 150 -0.02 -0.62 -10.56
C ALA A 150 -0.56 0.00 -11.87
N LYS A 151 -0.55 1.32 -11.99
CA LYS A 151 -0.89 2.02 -13.25
C LYS A 151 0.02 1.60 -14.41
N ARG A 152 1.33 1.44 -14.15
CA ARG A 152 2.26 0.93 -15.18
C ARG A 152 1.97 -0.51 -15.56
N ALA A 153 1.68 -1.38 -14.60
CA ALA A 153 1.31 -2.76 -14.91
C ALA A 153 0.12 -2.82 -15.87
N LEU A 154 -0.92 -2.00 -15.63
CA LEU A 154 -2.05 -1.86 -16.56
C LEU A 154 -1.59 -1.36 -17.94
N SER A 155 -0.73 -0.34 -18.00
CA SER A 155 -0.21 0.20 -19.26
C SER A 155 0.68 -0.80 -20.04
N TYR A 156 1.23 -1.79 -19.35
CA TYR A 156 1.99 -2.89 -19.95
C TYR A 156 1.11 -4.04 -20.45
N GLY A 157 -0.22 -3.93 -20.29
CA GLY A 157 -1.19 -4.90 -20.79
C GLY A 157 -1.60 -5.99 -19.79
N TYR A 158 -1.20 -5.88 -18.51
CA TYR A 158 -1.75 -6.76 -17.48
C TYR A 158 -3.22 -6.41 -17.24
N ARG A 159 -4.09 -7.43 -17.27
CA ARG A 159 -5.54 -7.24 -17.22
C ARG A 159 -6.16 -7.52 -15.86
N ASN A 160 -5.41 -8.11 -14.95
CA ASN A 160 -5.87 -8.47 -13.61
C ASN A 160 -4.92 -7.88 -12.57
N VAL A 161 -5.02 -6.57 -12.41
CA VAL A 161 -4.21 -5.79 -11.46
C VAL A 161 -5.08 -5.39 -10.28
N ALA A 162 -4.58 -5.64 -9.09
CA ALA A 162 -5.12 -5.10 -7.86
C ALA A 162 -4.09 -4.18 -7.22
N TRP A 163 -4.56 -3.09 -6.66
CA TRP A 163 -3.76 -2.17 -5.87
C TRP A 163 -4.19 -2.27 -4.41
N TYR A 164 -3.22 -2.46 -3.52
CA TYR A 164 -3.44 -2.52 -2.08
C TYR A 164 -2.82 -1.28 -1.40
N PRO A 165 -3.61 -0.20 -1.20
CA PRO A 165 -3.12 1.11 -0.75
C PRO A 165 -2.62 1.12 0.70
N GLU A 166 -3.17 0.28 1.58
CA GLU A 166 -2.75 0.24 2.98
C GLU A 166 -1.40 -0.44 3.18
N GLY A 167 -0.96 -1.24 2.21
CA GLY A 167 0.37 -1.85 2.19
C GLY A 167 0.74 -2.60 3.45
N THR A 168 2.05 -2.67 3.75
CA THR A 168 2.51 -3.36 4.97
C THR A 168 2.10 -2.68 6.25
N ASP A 169 1.77 -1.39 6.25
CA ASP A 169 1.28 -0.71 7.45
C ASP A 169 -0.14 -1.21 7.81
N GLY A 170 -1.04 -1.32 6.82
CA GLY A 170 -2.38 -1.91 7.01
C GLY A 170 -2.30 -3.38 7.39
N TRP A 171 -1.40 -4.11 6.74
CA TRP A 171 -1.16 -5.52 7.00
C TRP A 171 -0.74 -5.78 8.45
N GLN A 172 0.24 -5.02 8.97
CA GLN A 172 0.71 -5.14 10.35
C GLN A 172 -0.31 -4.63 11.38
N ARG A 173 -1.11 -3.60 11.05
CA ARG A 173 -2.23 -3.17 11.92
C ARG A 173 -3.30 -4.24 12.10
N ALA A 174 -3.41 -5.15 11.15
CA ALA A 174 -4.31 -6.31 11.22
C ALA A 174 -3.64 -7.55 11.86
N ASP A 175 -2.47 -7.38 12.52
CA ASP A 175 -1.70 -8.44 13.17
C ASP A 175 -1.34 -9.60 12.21
N LEU A 176 -1.19 -9.30 10.91
CA LEU A 176 -0.85 -10.30 9.90
C LEU A 176 0.68 -10.49 9.80
N PRO A 177 1.15 -11.69 9.43
CA PRO A 177 2.57 -12.02 9.43
C PRO A 177 3.34 -11.23 8.37
N VAL A 178 4.59 -10.89 8.69
CA VAL A 178 5.56 -10.35 7.74
C VAL A 178 6.82 -11.22 7.73
N ALA A 179 7.57 -11.18 6.64
CA ALA A 179 8.82 -11.90 6.48
C ALA A 179 9.91 -10.99 5.89
N GLU A 180 11.16 -11.27 6.23
CA GLU A 180 12.30 -10.63 5.56
C GLU A 180 12.32 -10.96 4.08
N SER A 181 12.59 -9.96 3.27
CA SER A 181 12.64 -10.07 1.83
C SER A 181 13.93 -9.50 1.28
N GLN A 182 14.42 -10.12 0.24
CA GLN A 182 15.51 -9.60 -0.59
C GLN A 182 14.92 -9.06 -1.90
N PRO A 183 15.53 -8.02 -2.49
CA PRO A 183 15.08 -7.54 -3.78
C PRO A 183 15.25 -8.61 -4.85
N GLU A 184 14.35 -8.61 -5.80
CA GLU A 184 14.51 -9.41 -7.00
C GLU A 184 15.80 -8.99 -7.72
N PRO A 185 16.68 -9.92 -8.15
CA PRO A 185 17.93 -9.55 -8.81
C PRO A 185 17.69 -8.72 -10.08
N ARG A 186 18.52 -7.72 -10.31
CA ARG A 186 18.55 -7.00 -11.59
C ARG A 186 19.29 -7.83 -12.63
N ALA A 187 18.96 -7.63 -13.91
CA ALA A 187 19.69 -8.28 -14.98
C ALA A 187 21.19 -7.98 -14.87
N GLY A 188 22.03 -9.02 -14.81
CA GLY A 188 23.47 -8.92 -14.61
C GLY A 188 23.95 -9.02 -13.16
N GLU A 189 23.04 -9.03 -12.16
CA GLU A 189 23.36 -9.26 -10.74
C GLU A 189 23.19 -10.74 -10.34
N GLU A 190 22.88 -11.61 -11.28
CA GLU A 190 22.72 -13.04 -11.01
C GLU A 190 24.03 -13.65 -10.50
N SER A 191 23.95 -14.10 -9.24
CA SER A 191 24.91 -14.92 -8.49
C SER A 191 26.12 -14.24 -7.84
N SER A 192 25.89 -13.39 -6.86
CA SER A 192 26.84 -13.27 -5.74
C SER A 192 26.29 -13.88 -4.43
N SER A 193 25.49 -14.94 -4.52
CA SER A 193 25.13 -15.71 -3.32
C SER A 193 26.34 -16.55 -2.92
N PRO A 194 26.95 -16.36 -1.73
CA PRO A 194 27.98 -17.28 -1.25
C PRO A 194 27.35 -18.65 -1.02
N ARG A 195 28.01 -19.68 -1.53
CA ARG A 195 27.73 -21.11 -1.24
C ARG A 195 28.04 -21.40 0.21
#